data_4b919ce8d30940a633ec868b6ae48843
#
_entry.id   4b919ce8d30940a633ec868b6ae48843
#
_cell.length_a   1.000
_cell.length_b   1.000
_cell.length_c   1.000
_cell.angle_alpha   90.00
_cell.angle_beta   90.00
_cell.angle_gamma   90.00
#
_symmetry.space_group_name_H-M   'P 1'
#
loop_
_entity.id
_entity.type
_entity.pdbx_description
1 polymer ?
#
loop_
_entity_poly.entity_id
_entity_poly.type
_entity_poly.pdbx_seq_one_letter_code
_entity_poly.pdbx_strand_id
1 'polypeptide(L)'
;ADQTIKWLLELNDENKNLIEVVLIPSKSHNTICVSVQVGCAMSKNSACIHCATGTQLLVKNLSASEIVMQMMIAKRYLNDFGDQRLLSRVVLMGSGEPLTNYNETKKFIKILMEPEGIRMGKKSITLSTIGVPDKIIQFTDEVGVHLALSIHAGTNEKRNKIIPINKKYPLEEVIKSCKYYTSVLKEKVFVEYTLMSGINDSPEDAKELVKIMKQFPSKLNLIFMNTWPGCKIKPVSEDKTNEFAQIVKNAGFIVTVRRSGGADEKS
;
A
#
# COMPACT_ATOMS: atom_id res chain seq x y z
N ALA A 1 -5.86 15.21 -17.12
CA ALA A 1 -4.99 15.04 -15.95
C ALA A 1 -5.87 14.76 -14.73
N ASP A 2 -5.50 13.80 -13.90
CA ASP A 2 -6.28 13.38 -12.73
C ASP A 2 -6.08 14.26 -11.48
N GLN A 3 -5.41 15.39 -11.64
CA GLN A 3 -5.07 16.38 -10.61
C GLN A 3 -4.22 15.80 -9.45
N THR A 4 -3.61 14.64 -9.62
CA THR A 4 -2.68 14.08 -8.63
C THR A 4 -1.45 14.98 -8.49
N ILE A 5 -1.05 15.27 -7.25
CA ILE A 5 0.11 16.10 -6.95
C ILE A 5 1.15 15.23 -6.26
N LYS A 6 2.35 15.26 -6.80
CA LYS A 6 3.52 14.60 -6.27
C LYS A 6 4.50 15.62 -5.72
N TRP A 7 4.91 15.44 -4.47
CA TRP A 7 6.00 16.20 -3.88
C TRP A 7 7.20 15.30 -3.63
N LEU A 8 8.36 15.80 -3.97
CA LEU A 8 9.63 15.29 -3.51
C LEU A 8 10.07 16.18 -2.35
N LEU A 9 10.08 15.64 -1.15
CA LEU A 9 10.39 16.38 0.07
C LEU A 9 11.80 16.06 0.53
N GLU A 10 12.60 17.10 0.75
CA GLU A 10 13.90 17.00 1.40
C GLU A 10 13.71 16.95 2.92
N LEU A 11 14.30 15.96 3.56
CA LEU A 11 14.31 15.84 5.00
C LEU A 11 15.36 16.78 5.60
N ASN A 12 15.06 17.31 6.78
CA ASN A 12 16.02 18.11 7.53
C ASN A 12 16.97 17.20 8.31
N ASP A 13 17.76 16.40 7.57
CA ASP A 13 18.82 15.54 8.10
C ASP A 13 20.15 15.85 7.38
N GLU A 14 21.25 15.35 7.94
CA GLU A 14 22.61 15.62 7.43
C GLU A 14 22.80 15.23 5.95
N ASN A 15 22.10 14.20 5.50
CA ASN A 15 22.21 13.67 4.14
C ASN A 15 21.18 14.29 3.18
N LYS A 16 20.29 15.17 3.67
CA LYS A 16 19.21 15.77 2.86
C LYS A 16 18.42 14.72 2.06
N ASN A 17 18.07 13.64 2.75
CA ASN A 17 17.36 12.53 2.13
C ASN A 17 16.02 12.99 1.53
N LEU A 18 15.65 12.38 0.42
CA LEU A 18 14.42 12.70 -0.30
C LEU A 18 13.36 11.61 -0.10
N ILE A 19 12.12 12.04 0.09
CA ILE A 19 10.95 11.15 0.15
C ILE A 19 9.84 11.65 -0.78
N GLU A 20 9.09 10.72 -1.35
CA GLU A 20 7.92 11.03 -2.18
C GLU A 20 6.66 11.08 -1.33
N VAL A 21 5.80 12.05 -1.59
CA VAL A 21 4.46 12.19 -1.00
C VAL A 21 3.48 12.49 -2.13
N VAL A 22 2.32 11.83 -2.12
CA VAL A 22 1.34 11.98 -3.20
C VAL A 22 -0.02 12.37 -2.66
N LEU A 23 -0.54 13.50 -3.11
CA LEU A 23 -1.94 13.91 -2.88
C LEU A 23 -2.78 13.46 -4.06
N ILE A 24 -3.81 12.68 -3.78
CA ILE A 24 -4.73 12.10 -4.75
C ILE A 24 -6.12 12.72 -4.52
N PRO A 25 -6.51 13.72 -5.34
CA PRO A 25 -7.83 14.32 -5.26
C PRO A 25 -8.92 13.35 -5.73
N SER A 26 -10.10 13.51 -5.18
CA SER A 26 -11.30 12.80 -5.61
C SER A 26 -12.51 13.73 -5.45
N LYS A 27 -13.60 13.46 -6.15
CA LYS A 27 -14.85 14.25 -6.06
C LYS A 27 -15.41 14.38 -4.65
N SER A 28 -15.18 13.38 -3.79
CA SER A 28 -15.76 13.31 -2.44
C SER A 28 -14.72 13.36 -1.31
N HIS A 29 -13.43 13.23 -1.62
CA HIS A 29 -12.38 13.18 -0.60
C HIS A 29 -11.00 13.33 -1.23
N ASN A 30 -10.05 13.88 -0.47
CA ASN A 30 -8.65 13.86 -0.84
C ASN A 30 -7.92 12.81 -0.01
N THR A 31 -7.02 12.07 -0.65
CA THR A 31 -6.20 11.03 -0.02
C THR A 31 -4.74 11.46 -0.08
N ILE A 32 -4.04 11.37 1.05
CA ILE A 32 -2.58 11.51 1.07
C ILE A 32 -1.94 10.12 1.16
N CYS A 33 -0.97 9.87 0.28
CA CYS A 33 -0.10 8.70 0.30
C CYS A 33 1.23 9.11 0.92
N VAL A 34 1.57 8.55 2.07
CA VAL A 34 2.76 8.91 2.83
C VAL A 34 3.81 7.82 2.79
N SER A 35 5.08 8.25 2.81
CA SER A 35 6.25 7.39 2.96
C SER A 35 6.58 7.16 4.44
N VAL A 36 7.14 6.00 4.77
CA VAL A 36 7.50 5.60 6.14
C VAL A 36 8.99 5.29 6.30
N GLN A 37 9.73 5.24 5.20
CA GLN A 37 11.18 5.00 5.17
C GLN A 37 11.82 5.81 4.04
N VAL A 38 13.10 6.10 4.17
CA VAL A 38 13.97 6.48 3.05
C VAL A 38 14.54 5.18 2.50
N GLY A 39 14.18 4.82 1.26
CA GLY A 39 14.38 3.49 0.73
C GLY A 39 13.40 2.47 1.33
N CYS A 40 13.77 1.20 1.36
CA CYS A 40 12.91 0.14 1.89
C CYS A 40 13.71 -0.95 2.62
N ALA A 41 13.23 -1.38 3.79
CA ALA A 41 13.85 -2.46 4.57
C ALA A 41 13.90 -3.80 3.82
N MET A 42 13.09 -3.96 2.77
CA MET A 42 13.05 -5.17 1.95
C MET A 42 14.09 -5.17 0.82
N SER A 43 14.78 -4.05 0.55
CA SER A 43 15.63 -3.85 -0.63
C SER A 43 16.87 -4.73 -0.70
N LYS A 44 17.50 -5.06 0.41
CA LYS A 44 18.84 -5.69 0.41
C LYS A 44 18.88 -7.08 -0.24
N ASN A 45 17.96 -7.99 0.14
CA ASN A 45 17.90 -9.37 -0.36
C ASN A 45 16.48 -9.84 -0.69
N SER A 46 15.51 -8.95 -0.55
CA SER A 46 14.08 -9.27 -0.63
C SER A 46 13.30 -8.21 -1.40
N ALA A 47 13.97 -7.47 -2.27
CA ALA A 47 13.35 -6.43 -3.09
C ALA A 47 12.16 -6.97 -3.90
N CYS A 48 11.02 -6.28 -3.78
CA CYS A 48 9.87 -6.56 -4.63
C CYS A 48 10.19 -6.14 -6.06
N ILE A 49 10.06 -7.06 -7.02
CA ILE A 49 10.49 -6.80 -8.41
C ILE A 49 9.70 -5.70 -9.14
N HIS A 50 8.49 -5.42 -8.66
CA HIS A 50 7.58 -4.42 -9.23
C HIS A 50 7.71 -3.03 -8.60
N CYS A 51 8.60 -2.84 -7.62
CA CYS A 51 8.66 -1.63 -6.80
C CYS A 51 9.94 -0.84 -7.07
N ALA A 52 9.80 0.43 -7.48
CA ALA A 52 10.94 1.33 -7.68
C ALA A 52 11.73 1.53 -6.37
N THR A 53 11.04 1.73 -5.24
CA THR A 53 11.68 1.86 -3.92
C THR A 53 12.43 0.59 -3.52
N GLY A 54 12.04 -0.58 -4.03
CA GLY A 54 12.77 -1.84 -3.81
C GLY A 54 14.20 -1.83 -4.33
N THR A 55 14.53 -0.96 -5.28
CA THR A 55 15.89 -0.78 -5.80
C THR A 55 16.76 0.10 -4.89
N GLN A 56 16.15 0.81 -3.95
CA GLN A 56 16.82 1.75 -3.04
C GLN A 56 17.06 1.07 -1.68
N LEU A 57 18.30 1.00 -1.24
CA LEU A 57 18.62 0.47 0.07
C LEU A 57 17.95 1.31 1.17
N LEU A 58 17.62 0.64 2.27
CA LEU A 58 17.12 1.35 3.45
C LEU A 58 18.22 2.29 3.98
N VAL A 59 17.92 3.57 4.00
CA VAL A 59 18.78 4.60 4.62
C VAL A 59 18.36 4.82 6.06
N LYS A 60 17.05 5.09 6.29
CA LYS A 60 16.51 5.29 7.65
C LYS A 60 15.01 5.00 7.71
N ASN A 61 14.54 4.70 8.91
CA ASN A 61 13.13 4.77 9.25
C ASN A 61 12.75 6.22 9.51
N LEU A 62 11.59 6.65 8.99
CA LEU A 62 11.06 7.97 9.32
C LEU A 62 10.47 7.95 10.73
N SER A 63 10.70 9.02 11.48
CA SER A 63 10.04 9.27 12.74
C SER A 63 8.55 9.59 12.52
N ALA A 64 7.73 9.43 13.56
CA ALA A 64 6.31 9.78 13.48
C ALA A 64 6.12 11.26 13.11
N SER A 65 6.98 12.16 13.56
CA SER A 65 6.95 13.58 13.21
C SER A 65 7.22 13.81 11.71
N GLU A 66 8.22 13.14 11.13
CA GLU A 66 8.51 13.22 9.69
C GLU A 66 7.35 12.68 8.85
N ILE A 67 6.64 11.65 9.34
CA ILE A 67 5.45 11.13 8.66
C ILE A 67 4.27 12.10 8.79
N VAL A 68 4.04 12.69 9.97
CA VAL A 68 3.00 13.71 10.19
C VAL A 68 3.22 14.94 9.32
N MET A 69 4.49 15.39 9.16
CA MET A 69 4.79 16.58 8.35
C MET A 69 4.37 16.40 6.89
N GLN A 70 4.44 15.19 6.33
CA GLN A 70 3.93 14.92 4.98
C GLN A 70 2.43 15.25 4.87
N MET A 71 1.65 14.87 5.87
CA MET A 71 0.22 15.20 5.93
C MET A 71 0.01 16.70 6.12
N MET A 72 0.81 17.36 6.95
CA MET A 72 0.67 18.81 7.20
C MET A 72 0.95 19.64 5.95
N ILE A 73 1.89 19.21 5.09
CA ILE A 73 2.14 19.83 3.79
C ILE A 73 0.91 19.76 2.89
N ALA A 74 0.27 18.58 2.82
CA ALA A 74 -0.96 18.42 2.05
C ALA A 74 -2.12 19.26 2.62
N LYS A 75 -2.29 19.29 3.94
CA LYS A 75 -3.30 20.15 4.59
C LYS A 75 -3.06 21.64 4.29
N ARG A 76 -1.80 22.06 4.34
CA ARG A 76 -1.43 23.47 3.99
C ARG A 76 -1.75 23.77 2.52
N TYR A 77 -1.41 22.87 1.61
CA TYR A 77 -1.72 23.02 0.19
C TYR A 77 -3.23 23.15 -0.07
N LEU A 78 -4.03 22.36 0.63
CA LEU A 78 -5.50 22.36 0.52
C LEU A 78 -6.16 23.49 1.32
N ASN A 79 -5.41 24.27 2.09
CA ASN A 79 -5.93 25.21 3.10
C ASN A 79 -6.93 24.55 4.08
N ASP A 80 -6.62 23.31 4.52
CA ASP A 80 -7.50 22.43 5.30
C ASP A 80 -7.26 22.58 6.80
N PHE A 81 -7.50 23.80 7.34
CA PHE A 81 -7.38 24.13 8.77
C PHE A 81 -8.70 24.60 9.40
N GLY A 82 -9.78 24.61 8.63
CA GLY A 82 -11.12 24.93 9.09
C GLY A 82 -11.97 23.70 9.40
N ASP A 83 -13.29 23.91 9.51
CA ASP A 83 -14.26 22.85 9.82
C ASP A 83 -14.47 21.84 8.68
N GLN A 84 -14.15 22.23 7.44
CA GLN A 84 -14.20 21.34 6.29
C GLN A 84 -12.97 20.46 6.27
N ARG A 85 -13.15 19.16 6.44
CA ARG A 85 -12.06 18.17 6.34
C ARG A 85 -11.79 17.81 4.89
N LEU A 86 -11.02 18.65 4.20
CA LEU A 86 -10.67 18.44 2.80
C LEU A 86 -9.75 17.22 2.62
N LEU A 87 -8.78 17.04 3.51
CA LEU A 87 -7.93 15.85 3.57
C LEU A 87 -8.56 14.82 4.50
N SER A 88 -9.24 13.83 3.94
CA SER A 88 -10.06 12.90 4.71
C SER A 88 -9.56 11.47 4.74
N ARG A 89 -8.53 11.13 3.95
CA ARG A 89 -7.94 9.78 3.92
C ARG A 89 -6.42 9.83 3.92
N VAL A 90 -5.84 8.85 4.61
CA VAL A 90 -4.38 8.62 4.65
C VAL A 90 -4.11 7.17 4.30
N VAL A 91 -3.17 6.95 3.37
CA VAL A 91 -2.69 5.60 3.03
C VAL A 91 -1.17 5.56 3.19
N LEU A 92 -0.68 4.55 3.91
CA LEU A 92 0.74 4.30 4.09
C LEU A 92 1.20 3.36 2.96
N MET A 93 1.31 3.93 1.76
CA MET A 93 1.61 3.21 0.51
C MET A 93 2.73 3.88 -0.29
N GLY A 94 3.46 4.82 0.30
CA GLY A 94 4.66 5.43 -0.26
C GLY A 94 5.90 4.54 -0.05
N SER A 95 7.05 5.16 0.10
CA SER A 95 8.32 4.43 0.28
C SER A 95 8.39 3.73 1.63
N GLY A 96 8.82 2.45 1.61
CA GLY A 96 9.09 1.64 2.78
C GLY A 96 7.99 0.62 3.11
N GLU A 97 8.32 -0.27 4.08
CA GLU A 97 7.39 -1.25 4.64
C GLU A 97 6.97 -0.79 6.05
N PRO A 98 5.71 -0.37 6.25
CA PRO A 98 5.27 0.22 7.52
C PRO A 98 5.46 -0.70 8.73
N LEU A 99 5.28 -2.01 8.56
CA LEU A 99 5.41 -2.96 9.66
C LEU A 99 6.86 -3.22 10.09
N THR A 100 7.85 -2.80 9.31
CA THR A 100 9.27 -2.79 9.73
C THR A 100 9.67 -1.51 10.43
N ASN A 101 8.90 -0.43 10.26
CA ASN A 101 8.98 0.80 11.05
C ASN A 101 7.81 0.89 12.05
N TYR A 102 7.52 -0.20 12.73
CA TYR A 102 6.28 -0.42 13.45
C TYR A 102 5.97 0.64 14.51
N ASN A 103 6.94 0.96 15.38
CA ASN A 103 6.71 1.87 16.51
C ASN A 103 6.37 3.29 16.06
N GLU A 104 7.10 3.83 15.08
CA GLU A 104 6.85 5.17 14.55
C GLU A 104 5.57 5.20 13.70
N THR A 105 5.31 4.15 12.94
CA THR A 105 4.04 3.97 12.20
C THR A 105 2.84 3.96 13.15
N LYS A 106 2.91 3.18 14.24
CA LYS A 106 1.86 3.13 15.26
C LYS A 106 1.66 4.50 15.91
N LYS A 107 2.76 5.18 16.29
CA LYS A 107 2.72 6.51 16.88
C LYS A 107 2.08 7.52 15.94
N PHE A 108 2.48 7.52 14.67
CA PHE A 108 1.86 8.34 13.62
C PHE A 108 0.34 8.13 13.55
N ILE A 109 -0.11 6.87 13.44
CA ILE A 109 -1.55 6.58 13.34
C ILE A 109 -2.30 7.04 14.59
N LYS A 110 -1.73 6.86 15.79
CA LYS A 110 -2.34 7.35 17.03
C LYS A 110 -2.47 8.87 17.05
N ILE A 111 -1.46 9.60 16.56
CA ILE A 111 -1.53 11.07 16.40
C ILE A 111 -2.68 11.49 15.48
N LEU A 112 -2.87 10.75 14.36
CA LEU A 112 -3.98 11.03 13.44
C LEU A 112 -5.36 10.82 14.10
N MET A 113 -5.46 9.83 14.98
CA MET A 113 -6.72 9.47 15.64
C MET A 113 -6.99 10.28 16.91
N GLU A 114 -6.04 11.09 17.38
CA GLU A 114 -6.15 11.86 18.63
C GLU A 114 -7.43 12.71 18.64
N PRO A 115 -8.35 12.53 19.61
CA PRO A 115 -9.62 13.25 19.67
C PRO A 115 -9.47 14.78 19.79
N GLU A 116 -8.45 15.25 20.48
CA GLU A 116 -8.16 16.68 20.63
C GLU A 116 -7.24 17.23 19.53
N GLY A 117 -6.89 16.38 18.55
CA GLY A 117 -6.02 16.72 17.44
C GLY A 117 -6.69 16.61 16.08
N ILE A 118 -6.13 15.75 15.20
CA ILE A 118 -6.57 15.61 13.80
C ILE A 118 -7.92 14.88 13.70
N ARG A 119 -8.26 14.01 14.63
CA ARG A 119 -9.55 13.28 14.77
C ARG A 119 -9.89 12.41 13.55
N MET A 120 -8.92 11.77 12.92
CA MET A 120 -9.23 10.85 11.81
C MET A 120 -9.85 9.56 12.35
N GLY A 121 -10.94 9.14 11.73
CA GLY A 121 -11.54 7.84 12.04
C GLY A 121 -10.68 6.67 11.53
N LYS A 122 -10.71 5.53 12.21
CA LYS A 122 -9.97 4.31 11.83
C LYS A 122 -10.17 3.90 10.37
N LYS A 123 -11.38 4.09 9.84
CA LYS A 123 -11.73 3.76 8.44
C LYS A 123 -11.19 4.73 7.40
N SER A 124 -10.63 5.85 7.83
CA SER A 124 -9.97 6.84 6.97
C SER A 124 -8.47 6.58 6.81
N ILE A 125 -7.93 5.63 7.55
CA ILE A 125 -6.50 5.31 7.54
C ILE A 125 -6.32 3.88 7.03
N THR A 126 -5.42 3.69 6.06
CA THR A 126 -5.08 2.36 5.54
C THR A 126 -3.58 2.13 5.63
N LEU A 127 -3.19 1.09 6.34
CA LEU A 127 -1.83 0.59 6.35
C LEU A 127 -1.69 -0.49 5.27
N SER A 128 -0.69 -0.33 4.40
CA SER A 128 -0.33 -1.35 3.42
C SER A 128 0.90 -2.12 3.86
N THR A 129 0.93 -3.42 3.61
CA THR A 129 2.07 -4.28 3.93
C THR A 129 2.23 -5.39 2.89
N ILE A 130 3.46 -5.83 2.71
CA ILE A 130 3.78 -7.05 1.95
C ILE A 130 3.46 -8.34 2.71
N GLY A 131 3.06 -8.24 3.99
CA GLY A 131 2.72 -9.37 4.84
C GLY A 131 3.86 -9.80 5.77
N VAL A 132 3.89 -9.21 6.97
CA VAL A 132 4.75 -9.60 8.10
C VAL A 132 3.80 -10.16 9.18
N PRO A 133 3.59 -11.49 9.27
CA PRO A 133 2.47 -12.08 10.00
C PRO A 133 2.36 -11.66 11.46
N ASP A 134 3.46 -11.76 12.22
CA ASP A 134 3.47 -11.40 13.65
C ASP A 134 3.13 -9.92 13.86
N LYS A 135 3.60 -9.06 12.93
CA LYS A 135 3.32 -7.62 12.98
C LYS A 135 1.89 -7.29 12.55
N ILE A 136 1.28 -8.06 11.65
CA ILE A 136 -0.15 -7.92 11.32
C ILE A 136 -1.00 -8.25 12.55
N ILE A 137 -0.68 -9.32 13.29
CA ILE A 137 -1.38 -9.68 14.53
C ILE A 137 -1.23 -8.57 15.56
N GLN A 138 0.00 -8.14 15.84
CA GLN A 138 0.27 -7.03 16.77
C GLN A 138 -0.45 -5.74 16.38
N PHE A 139 -0.45 -5.40 15.09
CA PHE A 139 -1.15 -4.24 14.54
C PHE A 139 -2.67 -4.32 14.71
N THR A 140 -3.24 -5.52 14.55
CA THR A 140 -4.66 -5.76 14.75
C THR A 140 -5.08 -5.43 16.17
N ASP A 141 -4.31 -5.86 17.15
CA ASP A 141 -4.61 -5.69 18.57
C ASP A 141 -4.38 -4.27 19.06
N GLU A 142 -3.30 -3.63 18.59
CA GLU A 142 -2.85 -2.34 19.13
C GLU A 142 -3.40 -1.11 18.41
N VAL A 143 -3.77 -1.24 17.12
CA VAL A 143 -4.10 -0.10 16.24
C VAL A 143 -5.45 -0.29 15.57
N GLY A 144 -5.60 -1.30 14.74
CA GLY A 144 -6.85 -1.72 14.14
C GLY A 144 -7.46 -0.73 13.13
N VAL A 145 -6.66 -0.10 12.27
CA VAL A 145 -7.13 0.64 11.08
C VAL A 145 -7.24 -0.30 9.88
N HIS A 146 -7.66 0.19 8.73
CA HIS A 146 -7.77 -0.64 7.53
C HIS A 146 -6.41 -1.26 7.13
N LEU A 147 -6.45 -2.53 6.73
CA LEU A 147 -5.29 -3.28 6.26
C LEU A 147 -5.38 -3.51 4.74
N ALA A 148 -4.32 -3.15 4.03
CA ALA A 148 -4.08 -3.52 2.65
C ALA A 148 -2.90 -4.50 2.59
N LEU A 149 -3.11 -5.64 1.91
CA LEU A 149 -2.11 -6.69 1.73
C LEU A 149 -1.63 -6.73 0.29
N SER A 150 -0.38 -6.41 0.06
CA SER A 150 0.31 -6.61 -1.22
C SER A 150 0.59 -8.10 -1.43
N ILE A 151 -0.31 -8.79 -2.16
CA ILE A 151 -0.21 -10.25 -2.36
C ILE A 151 0.52 -10.61 -3.65
N HIS A 152 0.15 -10.02 -4.77
CA HIS A 152 0.70 -10.07 -6.12
C HIS A 152 0.88 -11.48 -6.73
N ALA A 153 0.57 -12.55 -6.02
CA ALA A 153 0.54 -13.92 -6.53
C ALA A 153 -0.35 -14.83 -5.70
N GLY A 154 -0.91 -15.87 -6.34
CA GLY A 154 -1.77 -16.87 -5.71
C GLY A 154 -1.03 -18.12 -5.21
N THR A 155 0.26 -18.24 -5.47
CA THR A 155 1.09 -19.38 -5.06
C THR A 155 2.42 -18.92 -4.47
N ASN A 156 2.98 -19.72 -3.55
CA ASN A 156 4.30 -19.43 -2.96
C ASN A 156 5.40 -19.38 -4.01
N GLU A 157 5.34 -20.25 -5.01
CA GLU A 157 6.35 -20.30 -6.08
C GLU A 157 6.45 -18.96 -6.82
N LYS A 158 5.32 -18.43 -7.28
CA LYS A 158 5.28 -17.13 -7.97
C LYS A 158 5.58 -15.97 -7.01
N ARG A 159 5.00 -16.01 -5.79
CA ARG A 159 5.22 -14.95 -4.81
C ARG A 159 6.67 -14.85 -4.37
N ASN A 160 7.39 -15.96 -4.25
CA ASN A 160 8.83 -15.97 -3.95
C ASN A 160 9.67 -15.22 -5.01
N LYS A 161 9.21 -15.20 -6.27
CA LYS A 161 9.85 -14.48 -7.37
C LYS A 161 9.50 -12.99 -7.36
N ILE A 162 8.28 -12.65 -6.96
CA ILE A 162 7.75 -11.26 -6.98
C ILE A 162 8.09 -10.53 -5.68
N ILE A 163 7.90 -11.20 -4.55
CA ILE A 163 8.12 -10.69 -3.19
C ILE A 163 9.01 -11.68 -2.44
N PRO A 164 10.34 -11.59 -2.55
CA PRO A 164 11.25 -12.62 -2.02
C PRO A 164 11.16 -12.88 -0.52
N ILE A 165 10.68 -11.91 0.29
CA ILE A 165 10.44 -12.11 1.72
C ILE A 165 9.41 -13.21 2.00
N ASN A 166 8.63 -13.62 1.00
CA ASN A 166 7.71 -14.75 1.10
C ASN A 166 8.42 -16.06 1.47
N LYS A 167 9.70 -16.21 1.16
CA LYS A 167 10.51 -17.36 1.61
C LYS A 167 10.59 -17.44 3.13
N LYS A 168 10.58 -16.29 3.81
CA LYS A 168 10.54 -16.20 5.27
C LYS A 168 9.13 -16.26 5.83
N TYR A 169 8.18 -15.63 5.14
CA TYR A 169 6.77 -15.53 5.53
C TYR A 169 5.89 -16.08 4.40
N PRO A 170 5.68 -17.40 4.32
CA PRO A 170 4.91 -18.04 3.27
C PRO A 170 3.44 -17.62 3.32
N LEU A 171 2.72 -17.76 2.19
CA LEU A 171 1.34 -17.31 2.04
C LEU A 171 0.42 -17.84 3.14
N GLU A 172 0.62 -19.06 3.61
CA GLU A 172 -0.20 -19.69 4.66
C GLU A 172 -0.15 -18.91 5.97
N GLU A 173 1.03 -18.43 6.37
CA GLU A 173 1.20 -17.63 7.58
C GLU A 173 0.61 -16.21 7.41
N VAL A 174 0.83 -15.61 6.25
CA VAL A 174 0.23 -14.32 5.91
C VAL A 174 -1.30 -14.40 5.89
N ILE A 175 -1.87 -15.45 5.27
CA ILE A 175 -3.31 -15.69 5.26
C ILE A 175 -3.86 -15.91 6.68
N LYS A 176 -3.13 -16.66 7.52
CA LYS A 176 -3.51 -16.87 8.94
C LYS A 176 -3.61 -15.54 9.68
N SER A 177 -2.66 -14.63 9.48
CA SER A 177 -2.71 -13.30 10.10
C SER A 177 -3.86 -12.43 9.57
N CYS A 178 -4.21 -12.54 8.28
CA CYS A 178 -5.37 -11.88 7.70
C CYS A 178 -6.70 -12.44 8.24
N LYS A 179 -6.79 -13.76 8.45
CA LYS A 179 -7.94 -14.39 9.13
C LYS A 179 -8.11 -13.84 10.55
N TYR A 180 -7.00 -13.70 11.27
CA TYR A 180 -7.02 -13.10 12.60
C TYR A 180 -7.53 -11.66 12.55
N TYR A 181 -6.95 -10.81 11.68
CA TYR A 181 -7.39 -9.43 11.48
C TYR A 181 -8.89 -9.34 11.22
N THR A 182 -9.42 -10.12 10.27
CA THR A 182 -10.84 -10.08 9.92
C THR A 182 -11.74 -10.65 11.01
N SER A 183 -11.27 -11.60 11.82
CA SER A 183 -12.02 -12.18 12.94
C SER A 183 -12.17 -11.21 14.11
N VAL A 184 -11.14 -10.41 14.39
CA VAL A 184 -11.11 -9.45 15.51
C VAL A 184 -11.84 -8.16 15.12
N LEU A 185 -11.46 -7.55 14.00
CA LEU A 185 -11.97 -6.21 13.64
C LEU A 185 -13.28 -6.22 12.84
N LYS A 186 -13.69 -7.38 12.31
CA LYS A 186 -14.87 -7.54 11.42
C LYS A 186 -14.77 -6.67 10.16
N GLU A 187 -13.56 -6.27 9.77
CA GLU A 187 -13.28 -5.48 8.57
C GLU A 187 -12.68 -6.37 7.48
N LYS A 188 -12.90 -5.97 6.21
CA LYS A 188 -12.32 -6.67 5.06
C LYS A 188 -10.88 -6.24 4.84
N VAL A 189 -10.01 -7.17 4.45
CA VAL A 189 -8.67 -6.86 3.94
C VAL A 189 -8.78 -6.36 2.49
N PHE A 190 -8.06 -5.29 2.18
CA PHE A 190 -7.84 -4.85 0.80
C PHE A 190 -6.69 -5.67 0.22
N VAL A 191 -6.97 -6.54 -0.72
CA VAL A 191 -5.95 -7.32 -1.42
C VAL A 191 -5.44 -6.47 -2.58
N GLU A 192 -4.17 -6.07 -2.52
CA GLU A 192 -3.50 -5.31 -3.57
C GLU A 192 -2.80 -6.28 -4.52
N TYR A 193 -3.08 -6.15 -5.83
CA TYR A 193 -2.51 -7.03 -6.85
C TYR A 193 -2.09 -6.21 -8.06
N THR A 194 -0.79 -6.01 -8.22
CA THR A 194 -0.21 -5.35 -9.39
C THR A 194 -0.05 -6.37 -10.51
N LEU A 195 -0.69 -6.13 -11.64
CA LEU A 195 -0.57 -6.98 -12.82
C LEU A 195 0.73 -6.72 -13.56
N MET A 196 1.47 -7.79 -13.83
CA MET A 196 2.77 -7.79 -14.52
C MET A 196 2.71 -8.75 -15.69
N SER A 197 2.94 -8.23 -16.90
CA SER A 197 2.79 -8.99 -18.15
C SER A 197 3.70 -10.22 -18.20
N GLY A 198 3.08 -11.39 -18.42
CA GLY A 198 3.76 -12.68 -18.51
C GLY A 198 4.27 -13.24 -17.19
N ILE A 199 3.94 -12.61 -16.05
CA ILE A 199 4.39 -13.03 -14.71
C ILE A 199 3.21 -13.53 -13.86
N ASN A 200 2.17 -12.71 -13.71
CA ASN A 200 1.04 -12.99 -12.84
C ASN A 200 -0.31 -12.54 -13.44
N ASP A 201 -0.42 -12.50 -14.77
CA ASP A 201 -1.54 -11.94 -15.51
C ASP A 201 -2.41 -13.00 -16.24
N SER A 202 -2.18 -14.29 -15.97
CA SER A 202 -2.94 -15.37 -16.60
C SER A 202 -4.31 -15.60 -15.93
N PRO A 203 -5.29 -16.22 -16.62
CA PRO A 203 -6.54 -16.68 -16.02
C PRO A 203 -6.32 -17.62 -14.82
N GLU A 204 -5.28 -18.45 -14.86
CA GLU A 204 -4.89 -19.36 -13.78
C GLU A 204 -4.46 -18.57 -12.54
N ASP A 205 -3.71 -17.47 -12.72
CA ASP A 205 -3.32 -16.58 -11.64
C ASP A 205 -4.54 -15.96 -10.95
N ALA A 206 -5.54 -15.56 -11.73
CA ALA A 206 -6.80 -15.05 -11.18
C ALA A 206 -7.53 -16.12 -10.37
N LYS A 207 -7.58 -17.37 -10.84
CA LYS A 207 -8.20 -18.50 -10.12
C LYS A 207 -7.46 -18.82 -8.82
N GLU A 208 -6.11 -18.82 -8.84
CA GLU A 208 -5.32 -19.02 -7.61
C GLU A 208 -5.53 -17.88 -6.60
N LEU A 209 -5.59 -16.63 -7.07
CA LEU A 209 -5.93 -15.50 -6.21
C LEU A 209 -7.32 -15.66 -5.57
N VAL A 210 -8.32 -16.10 -6.34
CA VAL A 210 -9.66 -16.38 -5.83
C VAL A 210 -9.65 -17.42 -4.72
N LYS A 211 -8.83 -18.49 -4.83
CA LYS A 211 -8.70 -19.50 -3.76
C LYS A 211 -8.19 -18.89 -2.45
N ILE A 212 -7.25 -17.94 -2.54
CA ILE A 212 -6.75 -17.21 -1.35
C ILE A 212 -7.84 -16.31 -0.79
N MET A 213 -8.47 -15.50 -1.63
CA MET A 213 -9.46 -14.51 -1.21
C MET A 213 -10.70 -15.14 -0.57
N LYS A 214 -11.05 -16.38 -0.93
CA LYS A 214 -12.12 -17.16 -0.29
C LYS A 214 -11.83 -17.52 1.17
N GLN A 215 -10.59 -17.42 1.62
CA GLN A 215 -10.21 -17.84 2.97
C GLN A 215 -10.47 -16.79 4.06
N PHE A 216 -10.67 -15.52 3.67
CA PHE A 216 -10.97 -14.42 4.60
C PHE A 216 -11.76 -13.30 3.90
N PRO A 217 -12.58 -12.54 4.63
CA PRO A 217 -13.29 -11.39 4.09
C PRO A 217 -12.35 -10.38 3.42
N SER A 218 -12.50 -10.18 2.12
CA SER A 218 -11.58 -9.35 1.35
C SER A 218 -12.25 -8.64 0.18
N LYS A 219 -11.56 -7.67 -0.40
CA LYS A 219 -11.88 -7.02 -1.68
C LYS A 219 -10.57 -6.78 -2.45
N LEU A 220 -10.63 -6.84 -3.77
CA LEU A 220 -9.46 -6.70 -4.64
C LEU A 220 -9.30 -5.26 -5.13
N ASN A 221 -8.10 -4.74 -4.98
CA ASN A 221 -7.59 -3.61 -5.73
C ASN A 221 -6.60 -4.12 -6.77
N LEU A 222 -7.01 -4.10 -8.03
CA LEU A 222 -6.17 -4.47 -9.16
C LEU A 222 -5.45 -3.22 -9.65
N ILE A 223 -4.13 -3.27 -9.69
CA ILE A 223 -3.28 -2.10 -9.94
C ILE A 223 -2.55 -2.29 -11.27
N PHE A 224 -2.59 -1.27 -12.13
CA PHE A 224 -1.73 -1.22 -13.30
C PHE A 224 -0.28 -1.03 -12.88
N MET A 225 0.62 -1.78 -13.52
CA MET A 225 2.05 -1.64 -13.29
C MET A 225 2.54 -0.27 -13.75
N ASN A 226 3.16 0.48 -12.83
CA ASN A 226 3.94 1.67 -13.19
C ASN A 226 5.36 1.25 -13.55
N THR A 227 5.82 1.73 -14.69
CA THR A 227 7.20 1.55 -15.10
C THR A 227 8.05 2.71 -14.59
N TRP A 228 9.31 2.44 -14.31
CA TRP A 228 10.32 3.43 -13.94
C TRP A 228 11.60 3.21 -14.77
N PRO A 229 12.54 4.16 -14.85
CA PRO A 229 13.80 3.96 -15.54
C PRO A 229 14.53 2.70 -15.05
N GLY A 230 14.82 1.79 -15.96
CA GLY A 230 15.44 0.48 -15.63
C GLY A 230 14.46 -0.65 -15.27
N CYS A 231 13.16 -0.41 -15.19
CA CYS A 231 12.16 -1.46 -15.00
C CYS A 231 12.08 -2.38 -16.24
N LYS A 232 12.27 -3.68 -16.00
CA LYS A 232 12.19 -4.71 -17.08
C LYS A 232 10.79 -5.30 -17.22
N ILE A 233 9.88 -4.99 -16.31
CA ILE A 233 8.52 -5.52 -16.28
C ILE A 233 7.64 -4.66 -17.19
N LYS A 234 6.85 -5.32 -18.03
CA LYS A 234 5.91 -4.64 -18.91
C LYS A 234 4.52 -4.56 -18.26
N PRO A 235 3.80 -3.46 -18.44
CA PRO A 235 2.41 -3.35 -18.03
C PRO A 235 1.53 -4.33 -18.83
N VAL A 236 0.40 -4.69 -18.26
CA VAL A 236 -0.61 -5.53 -18.90
C VAL A 236 -1.60 -4.64 -19.66
N SER A 237 -2.13 -5.13 -20.78
CA SER A 237 -3.17 -4.42 -21.56
C SER A 237 -4.48 -4.29 -20.75
N GLU A 238 -5.29 -3.31 -21.13
CA GLU A 238 -6.61 -3.11 -20.51
C GLU A 238 -7.50 -4.33 -20.67
N ASP A 239 -7.51 -4.96 -21.84
CA ASP A 239 -8.35 -6.13 -22.11
C ASP A 239 -8.00 -7.30 -21.19
N LYS A 240 -6.73 -7.63 -21.04
CA LYS A 240 -6.28 -8.67 -20.10
C LYS A 240 -6.57 -8.29 -18.65
N THR A 241 -6.43 -7.01 -18.29
CA THR A 241 -6.78 -6.52 -16.95
C THR A 241 -8.27 -6.70 -16.68
N ASN A 242 -9.12 -6.41 -17.66
CA ASN A 242 -10.56 -6.58 -17.56
C ASN A 242 -10.94 -8.06 -17.48
N GLU A 243 -10.30 -8.93 -18.26
CA GLU A 243 -10.49 -10.39 -18.19
C GLU A 243 -10.14 -10.92 -16.81
N PHE A 244 -8.97 -10.58 -16.28
CA PHE A 244 -8.55 -10.95 -14.93
C PHE A 244 -9.55 -10.47 -13.87
N ALA A 245 -9.96 -9.19 -13.95
CA ALA A 245 -10.95 -8.61 -13.05
C ALA A 245 -12.29 -9.34 -13.12
N GLN A 246 -12.73 -9.74 -14.34
CA GLN A 246 -14.00 -10.43 -14.53
C GLN A 246 -14.01 -11.82 -13.90
N ILE A 247 -12.90 -12.57 -13.96
CA ILE A 247 -12.77 -13.87 -13.30
C ILE A 247 -12.98 -13.72 -11.78
N VAL A 248 -12.35 -12.70 -11.18
CA VAL A 248 -12.48 -12.46 -9.74
C VAL A 248 -13.89 -11.95 -9.36
N LYS A 249 -14.49 -11.09 -10.18
CA LYS A 249 -15.89 -10.65 -10.00
C LYS A 249 -16.89 -11.81 -10.09
N ASN A 250 -16.71 -12.72 -11.05
CA ASN A 250 -17.55 -13.90 -11.22
C ASN A 250 -17.47 -14.84 -10.02
N ALA A 251 -16.38 -14.81 -9.27
CA ALA A 251 -16.23 -15.53 -7.99
C ALA A 251 -16.89 -14.83 -6.80
N GLY A 252 -17.57 -13.70 -7.00
CA GLY A 252 -18.34 -12.96 -5.99
C GLY A 252 -17.57 -11.88 -5.23
N PHE A 253 -16.39 -11.49 -5.69
CA PHE A 253 -15.59 -10.45 -5.03
C PHE A 253 -15.81 -9.06 -5.62
N ILE A 254 -15.70 -8.05 -4.76
CA ILE A 254 -15.61 -6.65 -5.18
C ILE A 254 -14.21 -6.41 -5.75
N VAL A 255 -14.13 -5.91 -6.99
CA VAL A 255 -12.89 -5.60 -7.67
C VAL A 255 -12.88 -4.13 -8.06
N THR A 256 -11.88 -3.40 -7.61
CA THR A 256 -11.55 -2.03 -8.06
C THR A 256 -10.32 -2.11 -8.94
N VAL A 257 -10.39 -1.54 -10.13
CA VAL A 257 -9.24 -1.39 -11.02
C VAL A 257 -8.69 0.02 -10.85
N ARG A 258 -7.44 0.15 -10.41
CA ARG A 258 -6.80 1.44 -10.18
C ARG A 258 -5.72 1.69 -11.23
N ARG A 259 -5.87 2.80 -11.95
CA ARG A 259 -4.75 3.40 -12.67
C ARG A 259 -3.96 4.24 -11.65
N SER A 260 -2.65 4.22 -11.76
CA SER A 260 -1.83 5.09 -10.92
C SER A 260 -2.05 6.53 -11.34
N GLY A 261 -2.35 7.37 -10.38
CA GLY A 261 -2.44 8.80 -10.61
C GLY A 261 -1.08 9.37 -11.05
N GLY A 262 -1.09 10.38 -11.93
CA GLY A 262 0.13 11.02 -12.43
C GLY A 262 0.90 10.22 -13.48
N ALA A 263 0.30 9.17 -14.06
CA ALA A 263 0.94 8.38 -15.14
C ALA A 263 1.22 9.19 -16.43
N ASP A 264 0.59 10.35 -16.57
CA ASP A 264 0.73 11.23 -17.74
C ASP A 264 1.97 12.14 -17.66
N GLU A 265 2.62 12.22 -16.52
CA GLU A 265 3.88 12.96 -16.36
C GLU A 265 5.04 11.96 -16.38
N LYS A 266 5.83 12.05 -17.44
CA LYS A 266 7.14 11.40 -17.52
C LYS A 266 8.01 11.98 -16.40
N SER A 267 8.14 11.24 -15.31
CA SER A 267 9.13 11.51 -14.25
C SER A 267 10.51 11.05 -14.72
#